data_94f19efae8ec890258e8864b9b68476f
#
_entry.id   94f19efae8ec890258e8864b9b68476f
#
_cell.length_a   1.000
_cell.length_b   1.000
_cell.length_c   1.000
_cell.angle_alpha   90.00
_cell.angle_beta   90.00
_cell.angle_gamma   90.00
#
_symmetry.space_group_name_H-M   'P 1'
#
loop_
_entity.id
_entity.type
_entity.pdbx_description
1 polymer ?
#
loop_
_entity_poly.entity_id
_entity_poly.type
_entity_poly.pdbx_seq_one_letter_code
_entity_poly.pdbx_strand_id
1 'polypeptide(L)'
;MEEKIINKIMTGSHDLNKWLEGGYEKDIITLFYGPAASGKSNFIMLAACHEAKKDKKVIFIDTEGSFSIDRINQITGGIPEFVLKNIIILKPTNYQEQKEAFFKLLNELKSENIGLIVVDSITMLYRLELADARAKGIEEVRRVNFDLAKQMKALYETARKREIPVLITSQVYNEFLSEEDWLSGKQPGVEMVGGDLLRYWSKCIIELQNKNGKKKAIIRKHRSLPEKEFNFEIVNEGIRRRGLF
;
A
#
# COMPACT_ATOMS: atom_id res chain seq x y z
N MET A 1 19.58 11.94 -28.46
CA MET A 1 18.57 11.04 -27.88
C MET A 1 18.46 11.40 -26.39
N GLU A 2 17.41 12.07 -25.99
CA GLU A 2 17.18 12.35 -24.57
C GLU A 2 17.02 11.01 -23.84
N GLU A 3 17.87 10.74 -22.84
CA GLU A 3 17.67 9.63 -21.93
C GLU A 3 16.28 9.77 -21.30
N LYS A 4 15.39 8.85 -21.64
CA LYS A 4 14.08 8.78 -21.02
C LYS A 4 14.30 8.52 -19.52
N ILE A 5 14.21 9.56 -18.70
CA ILE A 5 14.31 9.45 -17.25
C ILE A 5 13.26 8.42 -16.81
N ILE A 6 13.73 7.22 -16.45
CA ILE A 6 12.85 6.14 -15.98
C ILE A 6 12.42 6.52 -14.57
N ASN A 7 11.29 7.22 -14.48
CA ASN A 7 10.69 7.67 -13.20
C ASN A 7 9.77 6.61 -12.58
N LYS A 8 9.99 5.32 -12.90
CA LYS A 8 9.17 4.21 -12.40
C LYS A 8 10.05 3.04 -11.95
N ILE A 9 9.54 2.26 -11.00
CA ILE A 9 10.06 0.93 -10.68
C ILE A 9 9.12 -0.13 -11.25
N MET A 10 9.66 -1.28 -11.64
CA MET A 10 8.84 -2.40 -12.09
C MET A 10 8.11 -3.03 -10.91
N THR A 11 6.89 -3.50 -11.16
CA THR A 11 6.03 -4.10 -10.13
C THR A 11 6.44 -5.52 -9.72
N GLY A 12 7.28 -6.17 -10.52
CA GLY A 12 7.57 -7.61 -10.42
C GLY A 12 6.65 -8.51 -11.25
N SER A 13 5.61 -7.96 -11.89
CA SER A 13 4.72 -8.65 -12.82
C SER A 13 4.72 -7.99 -14.18
N HIS A 14 4.89 -8.77 -15.24
CA HIS A 14 4.81 -8.27 -16.61
C HIS A 14 3.47 -7.61 -16.91
N ASP A 15 2.37 -8.27 -16.52
CA ASP A 15 1.02 -7.79 -16.79
C ASP A 15 0.67 -6.51 -16.03
N LEU A 16 1.13 -6.40 -14.77
CA LEU A 16 0.98 -5.17 -14.00
C LEU A 16 1.82 -4.02 -14.59
N ASN A 17 3.04 -4.31 -15.04
CA ASN A 17 3.86 -3.30 -15.70
C ASN A 17 3.20 -2.79 -16.97
N LYS A 18 2.60 -3.68 -17.79
CA LYS A 18 1.84 -3.28 -18.97
C LYS A 18 0.61 -2.45 -18.61
N TRP A 19 -0.12 -2.84 -17.56
CA TRP A 19 -1.32 -2.12 -17.09
C TRP A 19 -0.98 -0.73 -16.53
N LEU A 20 0.13 -0.59 -15.79
CA LEU A 20 0.62 0.68 -15.23
C LEU A 20 1.57 1.45 -16.18
N GLU A 21 1.72 0.98 -17.42
CA GLU A 21 2.59 1.61 -18.43
C GLU A 21 4.03 1.83 -17.92
N GLY A 22 4.60 0.78 -17.33
CA GLY A 22 5.99 0.74 -16.88
C GLY A 22 6.18 0.46 -15.38
N GLY A 23 5.13 0.49 -14.57
CA GLY A 23 5.19 0.16 -13.14
C GLY A 23 4.84 1.31 -12.21
N TYR A 24 5.34 1.27 -10.97
CA TYR A 24 5.04 2.29 -9.95
C TYR A 24 5.95 3.51 -10.12
N GLU A 25 5.34 4.69 -10.07
CA GLU A 25 6.07 5.95 -10.17
C GLU A 25 6.89 6.20 -8.89
N LYS A 26 8.12 6.67 -9.08
CA LYS A 26 8.96 7.17 -7.98
C LYS A 26 8.34 8.44 -7.39
N ASP A 27 8.90 9.22 -6.65
CA ASP A 27 8.46 10.55 -6.17
C ASP A 27 7.00 10.70 -5.68
N ILE A 28 6.20 9.62 -5.64
CA ILE A 28 4.79 9.66 -5.18
C ILE A 28 4.45 8.53 -4.21
N ILE A 29 3.32 8.71 -3.52
CA ILE A 29 2.67 7.66 -2.77
C ILE A 29 1.63 6.99 -3.68
N THR A 30 1.75 5.66 -3.85
CA THR A 30 0.73 4.80 -4.44
C THR A 30 -0.03 4.08 -3.33
N LEU A 31 -1.33 4.28 -3.29
CA LEU A 31 -2.23 3.70 -2.29
C LEU A 31 -3.03 2.55 -2.90
N PHE A 32 -3.00 1.39 -2.25
CA PHE A 32 -3.89 0.27 -2.52
C PHE A 32 -4.94 0.18 -1.42
N TYR A 33 -6.21 0.16 -1.79
CA TYR A 33 -7.28 -0.03 -0.81
C TYR A 33 -8.28 -1.08 -1.28
N GLY A 34 -9.01 -1.66 -0.34
CA GLY A 34 -10.01 -2.70 -0.63
C GLY A 34 -10.24 -3.64 0.55
N PRO A 35 -11.21 -4.54 0.43
CA PRO A 35 -11.57 -5.47 1.51
C PRO A 35 -10.43 -6.45 1.84
N ALA A 36 -10.58 -7.16 2.94
CA ALA A 36 -9.69 -8.26 3.29
C ALA A 36 -9.63 -9.28 2.15
N ALA A 37 -8.50 -9.95 1.97
CA ALA A 37 -8.26 -10.94 0.90
C ALA A 37 -8.42 -10.42 -0.55
N SER A 38 -8.48 -9.10 -0.76
CA SER A 38 -8.49 -8.53 -2.13
C SER A 38 -7.15 -8.62 -2.85
N GLY A 39 -6.04 -8.82 -2.11
CA GLY A 39 -4.70 -8.99 -2.67
C GLY A 39 -3.73 -7.84 -2.41
N LYS A 40 -4.09 -6.84 -1.59
CA LYS A 40 -3.25 -5.66 -1.30
C LYS A 40 -1.80 -6.03 -0.98
N SER A 41 -1.59 -6.89 0.02
CA SER A 41 -0.26 -7.33 0.45
C SER A 41 0.53 -8.03 -0.67
N ASN A 42 -0.15 -8.74 -1.60
CA ASN A 42 0.53 -9.38 -2.73
C ASN A 42 1.11 -8.37 -3.73
N PHE A 43 0.40 -7.26 -4.00
CA PHE A 43 0.90 -6.21 -4.90
C PHE A 43 2.18 -5.58 -4.36
N ILE A 44 2.19 -5.21 -3.08
CA ILE A 44 3.32 -4.53 -2.46
C ILE A 44 4.50 -5.48 -2.17
N MET A 45 4.20 -6.74 -1.78
CA MET A 45 5.23 -7.75 -1.54
C MET A 45 5.96 -8.14 -2.83
N LEU A 46 5.23 -8.24 -3.94
CA LEU A 46 5.81 -8.51 -5.25
C LEU A 46 6.80 -7.42 -5.66
N ALA A 47 6.44 -6.15 -5.47
CA ALA A 47 7.33 -5.02 -5.72
C ALA A 47 8.55 -5.02 -4.79
N ALA A 48 8.33 -5.34 -3.49
CA ALA A 48 9.39 -5.45 -2.50
C ALA A 48 10.42 -6.52 -2.89
N CYS A 49 9.96 -7.71 -3.26
CA CYS A 49 10.83 -8.79 -3.74
C CYS A 49 11.58 -8.39 -5.02
N HIS A 50 10.92 -7.69 -5.94
CA HIS A 50 11.54 -7.27 -7.20
C HIS A 50 12.67 -6.25 -6.99
N GLU A 51 12.46 -5.24 -6.14
CA GLU A 51 13.51 -4.26 -5.83
C GLU A 51 14.63 -4.87 -4.99
N ALA A 52 14.32 -5.75 -4.02
CA ALA A 52 15.32 -6.46 -3.24
C ALA A 52 16.20 -7.40 -4.09
N LYS A 53 15.66 -8.01 -5.16
CA LYS A 53 16.43 -8.79 -6.14
C LYS A 53 17.45 -7.95 -6.91
N LYS A 54 17.25 -6.64 -7.01
CA LYS A 54 18.19 -5.69 -7.65
C LYS A 54 19.24 -5.14 -6.69
N ASP A 55 19.39 -5.76 -5.54
CA ASP A 55 20.27 -5.31 -4.45
C ASP A 55 19.90 -3.92 -3.89
N LYS A 56 18.62 -3.53 -4.00
CA LYS A 56 18.07 -2.33 -3.38
C LYS A 56 17.48 -2.65 -2.01
N LYS A 57 17.74 -1.81 -1.02
CA LYS A 57 17.10 -1.96 0.29
C LYS A 57 15.63 -1.56 0.20
N VAL A 58 14.78 -2.35 0.84
CA VAL A 58 13.35 -2.10 0.98
C VAL A 58 13.03 -1.93 2.45
N ILE A 59 12.39 -0.82 2.82
CA ILE A 59 11.86 -0.64 4.18
C ILE A 59 10.40 -1.08 4.15
N PHE A 60 10.06 -2.10 4.96
CA PHE A 60 8.73 -2.68 5.04
C PHE A 60 8.17 -2.53 6.46
N ILE A 61 7.17 -1.67 6.64
CA ILE A 61 6.42 -1.53 7.89
C ILE A 61 5.20 -2.43 7.79
N ASP A 62 5.19 -3.52 8.57
CA ASP A 62 4.12 -4.52 8.61
C ASP A 62 3.30 -4.39 9.89
N THR A 63 2.13 -3.79 9.79
CA THR A 63 1.20 -3.63 10.92
C THR A 63 0.14 -4.73 10.97
N GLU A 64 -0.05 -5.47 9.87
CA GLU A 64 -1.07 -6.52 9.75
C GLU A 64 -0.51 -7.93 10.00
N GLY A 65 0.83 -8.08 10.12
CA GLY A 65 1.46 -9.40 10.19
C GLY A 65 1.37 -10.16 8.87
N SER A 66 1.28 -9.45 7.76
CA SER A 66 1.08 -10.01 6.42
C SER A 66 2.38 -10.49 5.75
N PHE A 67 3.54 -10.11 6.28
CA PHE A 67 4.84 -10.48 5.74
C PHE A 67 5.12 -11.96 5.98
N SER A 68 5.08 -12.76 4.91
CA SER A 68 5.26 -14.21 4.93
C SER A 68 6.51 -14.62 4.16
N ILE A 69 7.41 -15.35 4.84
CA ILE A 69 8.60 -15.94 4.23
C ILE A 69 8.20 -16.97 3.15
N ASP A 70 7.16 -17.77 3.40
CA ASP A 70 6.65 -18.72 2.42
C ASP A 70 6.18 -18.04 1.15
N ARG A 71 5.50 -16.88 1.29
CA ARG A 71 5.07 -16.10 0.14
C ARG A 71 6.25 -15.51 -0.64
N ILE A 72 7.29 -15.05 0.05
CA ILE A 72 8.54 -14.61 -0.59
C ILE A 72 9.19 -15.76 -1.33
N ASN A 73 9.24 -16.95 -0.73
CA ASN A 73 9.75 -18.17 -1.37
C ASN A 73 9.03 -18.46 -2.68
N GLN A 74 7.69 -18.42 -2.69
CA GLN A 74 6.91 -18.61 -3.91
C GLN A 74 7.25 -17.57 -4.97
N ILE A 75 7.27 -16.28 -4.62
CA ILE A 75 7.55 -15.17 -5.54
C ILE A 75 8.98 -15.23 -6.07
N THR A 76 9.93 -15.71 -5.27
CA THR A 76 11.36 -15.72 -5.65
C THR A 76 11.79 -16.97 -6.36
N GLY A 77 10.97 -18.03 -6.35
CA GLY A 77 11.31 -19.33 -6.93
C GLY A 77 12.38 -20.08 -6.11
N GLY A 78 12.38 -19.90 -4.76
CA GLY A 78 13.26 -20.64 -3.86
C GLY A 78 14.58 -19.96 -3.52
N ILE A 79 14.74 -18.66 -3.72
CA ILE A 79 15.93 -17.88 -3.34
C ILE A 79 15.57 -16.73 -2.37
N PRO A 80 14.93 -17.03 -1.22
CA PRO A 80 14.45 -16.00 -0.33
C PRO A 80 15.57 -15.26 0.41
N GLU A 81 16.67 -15.93 0.73
CA GLU A 81 17.77 -15.36 1.53
C GLU A 81 18.37 -14.11 0.89
N PHE A 82 18.60 -14.15 -0.42
CA PHE A 82 19.12 -13.00 -1.15
C PHE A 82 18.17 -11.80 -1.10
N VAL A 83 16.86 -12.06 -1.13
CA VAL A 83 15.82 -11.02 -1.05
C VAL A 83 15.69 -10.52 0.40
N LEU A 84 15.61 -11.43 1.37
CA LEU A 84 15.40 -11.12 2.78
C LEU A 84 16.50 -10.23 3.37
N LYS A 85 17.76 -10.43 2.99
CA LYS A 85 18.88 -9.57 3.46
C LYS A 85 18.74 -8.11 3.05
N ASN A 86 17.93 -7.83 2.03
CA ASN A 86 17.66 -6.50 1.49
C ASN A 86 16.34 -5.91 1.95
N ILE A 87 15.56 -6.61 2.79
CA ILE A 87 14.31 -6.11 3.34
C ILE A 87 14.47 -5.81 4.84
N ILE A 88 14.34 -4.55 5.21
CA ILE A 88 14.31 -4.08 6.60
C ILE A 88 12.85 -4.10 7.04
N ILE A 89 12.51 -5.01 7.96
CA ILE A 89 11.15 -5.19 8.42
C ILE A 89 10.96 -4.52 9.77
N LEU A 90 9.95 -3.66 9.89
CA LEU A 90 9.48 -3.06 11.13
C LEU A 90 8.07 -3.59 11.41
N LYS A 91 7.84 -4.17 12.59
CA LYS A 91 6.59 -4.86 12.95
C LYS A 91 5.93 -4.21 14.17
N PRO A 92 5.36 -3.00 14.03
CA PRO A 92 4.63 -2.37 15.13
C PRO A 92 3.35 -3.14 15.43
N THR A 93 3.00 -3.27 16.71
CA THR A 93 1.81 -3.98 17.20
C THR A 93 0.74 -3.02 17.74
N ASN A 94 1.09 -1.75 17.95
CA ASN A 94 0.20 -0.68 18.39
C ASN A 94 0.56 0.64 17.73
N TYR A 95 -0.31 1.64 17.86
CA TYR A 95 -0.15 2.91 17.15
C TYR A 95 1.06 3.71 17.63
N GLN A 96 1.47 3.58 18.89
CA GLN A 96 2.69 4.22 19.41
C GLN A 96 3.94 3.61 18.76
N GLU A 97 4.01 2.29 18.68
CA GLU A 97 5.11 1.61 17.99
C GLU A 97 5.12 1.92 16.48
N GLN A 98 3.93 2.13 15.85
CA GLN A 98 3.88 2.60 14.48
C GLN A 98 4.56 3.97 14.33
N LYS A 99 4.32 4.92 15.24
CA LYS A 99 5.01 6.22 15.23
C LYS A 99 6.52 6.05 15.37
N GLU A 100 6.96 5.16 16.25
CA GLU A 100 8.39 4.85 16.44
C GLU A 100 9.01 4.19 15.19
N ALA A 101 8.25 3.33 14.49
CA ALA A 101 8.69 2.74 13.24
C ALA A 101 8.94 3.80 12.16
N PHE A 102 8.17 4.89 12.15
CA PHE A 102 8.42 6.03 11.25
C PHE A 102 9.71 6.78 11.61
N PHE A 103 10.06 6.92 12.88
CA PHE A 103 11.37 7.48 13.27
C PHE A 103 12.52 6.57 12.83
N LYS A 104 12.38 5.26 12.99
CA LYS A 104 13.36 4.28 12.50
C LYS A 104 13.49 4.35 10.97
N LEU A 105 12.38 4.39 10.25
CA LEU A 105 12.37 4.58 8.79
C LEU A 105 13.20 5.82 8.39
N LEU A 106 12.97 6.97 9.02
CA LEU A 106 13.72 8.20 8.73
C LEU A 106 15.21 8.06 9.00
N ASN A 107 15.61 7.24 9.98
CA ASN A 107 17.02 6.95 10.25
C ASN A 107 17.62 6.01 9.18
N GLU A 108 16.90 4.97 8.77
CA GLU A 108 17.34 4.07 7.71
C GLU A 108 17.51 4.77 6.35
N LEU A 109 16.76 5.85 6.13
CA LEU A 109 16.89 6.68 4.93
C LEU A 109 18.24 7.41 4.84
N LYS A 110 19.07 7.41 5.87
CA LYS A 110 20.46 7.89 5.78
C LYS A 110 21.32 6.96 4.91
N SER A 111 20.90 5.72 4.71
CA SER A 111 21.49 4.80 3.75
C SER A 111 21.14 5.22 2.31
N GLU A 112 22.12 5.17 1.41
CA GLU A 112 21.96 5.66 0.03
C GLU A 112 21.24 4.66 -0.91
N ASN A 113 21.06 3.40 -0.50
CA ASN A 113 20.58 2.34 -1.39
C ASN A 113 19.11 1.94 -1.19
N ILE A 114 18.26 2.82 -0.66
CA ILE A 114 16.83 2.52 -0.50
C ILE A 114 16.11 2.64 -1.84
N GLY A 115 15.48 1.56 -2.29
CA GLY A 115 14.75 1.49 -3.57
C GLY A 115 13.24 1.56 -3.43
N LEU A 116 12.69 1.23 -2.23
CA LEU A 116 11.24 1.18 -2.02
C LEU A 116 10.91 1.31 -0.53
N ILE A 117 9.81 2.01 -0.24
CA ILE A 117 9.17 2.03 1.09
C ILE A 117 7.78 1.42 0.97
N VAL A 118 7.46 0.51 1.89
CA VAL A 118 6.16 -0.18 1.98
C VAL A 118 5.58 -0.01 3.38
N VAL A 119 4.27 0.27 3.46
CA VAL A 119 3.52 0.27 4.72
C VAL A 119 2.24 -0.55 4.57
N ASP A 120 2.18 -1.71 5.20
CA ASP A 120 1.05 -2.65 5.16
C ASP A 120 0.47 -2.90 6.57
N SER A 121 -0.59 -2.22 6.99
CA SER A 121 -1.30 -1.11 6.39
C SER A 121 -1.07 0.17 7.20
N ILE A 122 -1.16 1.31 6.55
CA ILE A 122 -1.01 2.62 7.20
C ILE A 122 -2.16 2.89 8.19
N THR A 123 -3.29 2.24 8.03
CA THR A 123 -4.53 2.57 8.75
C THR A 123 -5.00 1.53 9.75
N MET A 124 -4.38 0.35 9.85
CA MET A 124 -4.85 -0.68 10.78
C MET A 124 -4.76 -0.20 12.23
N LEU A 125 -3.57 0.13 12.70
CA LEU A 125 -3.34 0.55 14.08
C LEU A 125 -3.92 1.93 14.36
N TYR A 126 -3.92 2.83 13.36
CA TYR A 126 -4.63 4.11 13.43
C TYR A 126 -6.12 3.93 13.74
N ARG A 127 -6.79 2.96 13.09
CA ARG A 127 -8.23 2.71 13.29
C ARG A 127 -8.53 2.26 14.72
N LEU A 128 -7.66 1.42 15.28
CA LEU A 128 -7.79 0.96 16.68
C LEU A 128 -7.63 2.14 17.65
N GLU A 129 -6.55 2.92 17.50
CA GLU A 129 -6.30 4.11 18.32
C GLU A 129 -7.42 5.16 18.19
N LEU A 130 -7.97 5.31 16.97
CA LEU A 130 -9.09 6.24 16.74
C LEU A 130 -10.37 5.80 17.46
N ALA A 131 -10.62 4.51 17.56
CA ALA A 131 -11.76 3.99 18.33
C ALA A 131 -11.63 4.33 19.83
N ASP A 132 -10.45 4.12 20.40
CA ASP A 132 -10.15 4.47 21.80
C ASP A 132 -10.19 5.99 22.03
N ALA A 133 -9.69 6.77 21.07
CA ALA A 133 -9.70 8.23 21.15
C ALA A 133 -11.12 8.82 21.14
N ARG A 134 -12.06 8.20 20.42
CA ARG A 134 -13.47 8.63 20.40
C ARG A 134 -14.12 8.53 21.78
N ALA A 135 -13.77 7.53 22.58
CA ALA A 135 -14.25 7.39 23.95
C ALA A 135 -13.66 8.46 24.90
N LYS A 136 -12.48 9.02 24.56
CA LYS A 136 -11.79 10.04 25.37
C LYS A 136 -12.14 11.47 25.00
N GLY A 137 -12.75 11.69 23.82
CA GLY A 137 -13.22 13.00 23.38
C GLY A 137 -12.56 13.54 22.13
N ILE A 138 -13.04 14.70 21.67
CA ILE A 138 -12.70 15.27 20.37
C ILE A 138 -11.21 15.66 20.24
N GLU A 139 -10.56 16.08 21.32
CA GLU A 139 -9.14 16.47 21.27
C GLU A 139 -8.23 15.26 21.02
N GLU A 140 -8.55 14.11 21.59
CA GLU A 140 -7.80 12.87 21.32
C GLU A 140 -8.01 12.40 19.88
N VAL A 141 -9.23 12.53 19.34
CA VAL A 141 -9.52 12.26 17.92
C VAL A 141 -8.67 13.15 17.00
N ARG A 142 -8.59 14.45 17.33
CA ARG A 142 -7.75 15.41 16.57
C ARG A 142 -6.27 15.03 16.64
N ARG A 143 -5.78 14.62 17.81
CA ARG A 143 -4.40 14.19 18.03
C ARG A 143 -4.05 12.99 17.15
N VAL A 144 -4.90 11.96 17.14
CA VAL A 144 -4.71 10.73 16.36
C VAL A 144 -4.70 11.02 14.84
N ASN A 145 -5.63 11.88 14.38
CA ASN A 145 -5.68 12.33 12.99
C ASN A 145 -4.42 13.12 12.60
N PHE A 146 -3.94 13.98 13.48
CA PHE A 146 -2.73 14.76 13.25
C PHE A 146 -1.47 13.88 13.17
N ASP A 147 -1.39 12.84 14.00
CA ASP A 147 -0.29 11.88 13.95
C ASP A 147 -0.27 11.09 12.64
N LEU A 148 -1.44 10.66 12.13
CA LEU A 148 -1.52 10.04 10.82
C LEU A 148 -1.12 11.02 9.71
N ALA A 149 -1.56 12.28 9.80
CA ALA A 149 -1.18 13.32 8.84
C ALA A 149 0.34 13.56 8.81
N LYS A 150 1.01 13.54 9.98
CA LYS A 150 2.48 13.62 10.07
C LYS A 150 3.17 12.44 9.39
N GLN A 151 2.66 11.22 9.58
CA GLN A 151 3.21 10.03 8.92
C GLN A 151 3.08 10.14 7.39
N MET A 152 1.90 10.53 6.89
CA MET A 152 1.68 10.72 5.46
C MET A 152 2.56 11.83 4.88
N LYS A 153 2.74 12.94 5.61
CA LYS A 153 3.65 14.03 5.22
C LYS A 153 5.09 13.52 5.14
N ALA A 154 5.55 12.75 6.12
CA ALA A 154 6.91 12.19 6.12
C ALA A 154 7.15 11.26 4.90
N LEU A 155 6.18 10.41 4.57
CA LEU A 155 6.24 9.56 3.37
C LEU A 155 6.27 10.38 2.09
N TYR A 156 5.41 11.40 1.99
CA TYR A 156 5.35 12.29 0.83
C TYR A 156 6.67 13.05 0.63
N GLU A 157 7.21 13.66 1.68
CA GLU A 157 8.47 14.38 1.61
C GLU A 157 9.63 13.46 1.22
N THR A 158 9.65 12.25 1.77
CA THR A 158 10.66 11.23 1.44
C THR A 158 10.56 10.84 -0.03
N ALA A 159 9.36 10.50 -0.51
CA ALA A 159 9.14 10.14 -1.91
C ALA A 159 9.67 11.24 -2.85
N ARG A 160 9.32 12.50 -2.58
CA ARG A 160 9.67 13.66 -3.40
C ARG A 160 11.17 14.00 -3.37
N LYS A 161 11.77 14.04 -2.17
CA LYS A 161 13.16 14.48 -2.00
C LYS A 161 14.17 13.43 -2.45
N ARG A 162 13.80 12.15 -2.34
CA ARG A 162 14.70 11.04 -2.65
C ARG A 162 14.36 10.28 -3.92
N GLU A 163 13.26 10.64 -4.58
CA GLU A 163 12.74 9.94 -5.76
C GLU A 163 12.56 8.44 -5.50
N ILE A 164 12.06 8.09 -4.31
CA ILE A 164 11.78 6.73 -3.88
C ILE A 164 10.28 6.49 -3.98
N PRO A 165 9.81 5.39 -4.63
CA PRO A 165 8.41 5.02 -4.62
C PRO A 165 7.97 4.64 -3.21
N VAL A 166 6.76 5.03 -2.84
CA VAL A 166 6.13 4.65 -1.58
C VAL A 166 4.83 3.92 -1.88
N LEU A 167 4.71 2.68 -1.42
CA LEU A 167 3.51 1.87 -1.55
C LEU A 167 2.85 1.71 -0.19
N ILE A 168 1.60 2.10 -0.07
CA ILE A 168 0.84 1.94 1.17
C ILE A 168 -0.45 1.18 0.91
N THR A 169 -0.94 0.47 1.93
CA THR A 169 -2.25 -0.18 1.88
C THR A 169 -3.20 0.42 2.91
N SER A 170 -4.49 0.34 2.63
CA SER A 170 -5.57 0.66 3.54
C SER A 170 -6.72 -0.33 3.39
N GLN A 171 -7.38 -0.62 4.49
CA GLN A 171 -8.62 -1.39 4.48
C GLN A 171 -9.82 -0.47 4.22
N VAL A 172 -10.95 -1.10 3.99
CA VAL A 172 -12.25 -0.44 3.83
C VAL A 172 -13.17 -0.83 4.98
N TYR A 173 -14.17 -0.01 5.22
CA TYR A 173 -15.30 -0.32 6.10
C TYR A 173 -16.60 -0.02 5.36
N ASN A 174 -17.67 -0.69 5.77
CA ASN A 174 -19.00 -0.39 5.25
C ASN A 174 -19.51 0.91 5.89
N GLU A 175 -20.09 1.77 5.09
CA GLU A 175 -20.84 2.92 5.58
C GLU A 175 -21.97 2.46 6.53
N PHE A 176 -22.11 3.15 7.66
CA PHE A 176 -23.31 2.99 8.47
C PHE A 176 -24.45 3.71 7.74
N LEU A 177 -25.43 2.92 7.29
CA LEU A 177 -26.66 3.49 6.72
C LEU A 177 -27.55 4.03 7.86
N SER A 178 -28.20 5.17 7.60
CA SER A 178 -29.30 5.62 8.44
C SER A 178 -30.49 4.64 8.34
N GLU A 179 -31.42 4.70 9.29
CA GLU A 179 -32.66 3.91 9.21
C GLU A 179 -33.43 4.19 7.91
N GLU A 180 -33.45 5.45 7.45
CA GLU A 180 -34.08 5.86 6.19
C GLU A 180 -33.39 5.24 4.97
N ASP A 181 -32.04 5.23 4.93
CA ASP A 181 -31.26 4.58 3.90
C ASP A 181 -31.49 3.05 3.85
N TRP A 182 -31.62 2.44 5.01
CA TRP A 182 -31.93 1.01 5.15
C TRP A 182 -33.32 0.67 4.60
N LEU A 183 -34.32 1.48 4.96
CA LEU A 183 -35.70 1.33 4.50
C LEU A 183 -35.85 1.58 2.99
N SER A 184 -35.01 2.45 2.41
CA SER A 184 -34.98 2.72 0.97
C SER A 184 -34.30 1.64 0.13
N GLY A 185 -33.71 0.58 0.78
CA GLY A 185 -32.98 -0.49 0.11
C GLY A 185 -31.60 -0.08 -0.41
N LYS A 186 -31.05 1.04 0.05
CA LYS A 186 -29.70 1.49 -0.30
C LYS A 186 -28.67 0.49 0.23
N GLN A 187 -27.76 0.07 -0.64
CA GLN A 187 -26.64 -0.76 -0.22
C GLN A 187 -25.59 0.10 0.46
N PRO A 188 -24.94 -0.39 1.57
CA PRO A 188 -23.89 0.35 2.22
C PRO A 188 -22.76 0.64 1.24
N GLY A 189 -22.35 1.89 1.15
CA GLY A 189 -21.13 2.28 0.47
C GLY A 189 -19.91 1.66 1.16
N VAL A 190 -18.84 1.45 0.41
CA VAL A 190 -17.56 0.96 0.95
C VAL A 190 -16.61 2.14 0.99
N GLU A 191 -16.27 2.59 2.20
CA GLU A 191 -15.39 3.71 2.44
C GLU A 191 -13.99 3.25 2.86
N MET A 192 -13.00 3.97 2.37
CA MET A 192 -11.60 3.74 2.73
C MET A 192 -11.30 4.30 4.12
N VAL A 193 -10.65 3.51 4.97
CA VAL A 193 -10.15 4.00 6.27
C VAL A 193 -9.12 5.10 6.02
N GLY A 194 -9.21 6.21 6.75
CA GLY A 194 -8.35 7.39 6.55
C GLY A 194 -8.80 8.32 5.43
N GLY A 195 -9.82 7.93 4.65
CA GLY A 195 -10.61 8.76 3.73
C GLY A 195 -9.84 9.85 2.98
N ASP A 196 -10.28 11.09 3.13
CA ASP A 196 -9.73 12.25 2.42
C ASP A 196 -8.25 12.51 2.74
N LEU A 197 -7.78 12.19 3.95
CA LEU A 197 -6.38 12.36 4.30
C LEU A 197 -5.47 11.53 3.37
N LEU A 198 -5.79 10.25 3.17
CA LEU A 198 -5.02 9.39 2.29
C LEU A 198 -5.17 9.79 0.81
N ARG A 199 -6.39 10.19 0.40
CA ARG A 199 -6.67 10.67 -0.98
C ARG A 199 -5.87 11.93 -1.30
N TYR A 200 -5.70 12.84 -0.33
CA TYR A 200 -4.94 14.08 -0.51
C TYR A 200 -3.47 13.80 -0.81
N TRP A 201 -2.83 12.95 -0.01
CA TRP A 201 -1.39 12.68 -0.11
C TRP A 201 -1.03 11.72 -1.25
N SER A 202 -1.92 10.79 -1.62
CA SER A 202 -1.66 9.80 -2.66
C SER A 202 -1.91 10.35 -4.05
N LYS A 203 -0.97 10.17 -4.96
CA LYS A 203 -1.09 10.62 -6.37
C LYS A 203 -1.49 9.48 -7.31
N CYS A 204 -1.31 8.24 -6.89
CA CYS A 204 -1.87 7.04 -7.51
C CYS A 204 -2.73 6.31 -6.46
N ILE A 205 -3.97 5.97 -6.83
CA ILE A 205 -4.91 5.25 -5.95
C ILE A 205 -5.49 4.08 -6.74
N ILE A 206 -5.29 2.88 -6.23
CA ILE A 206 -5.74 1.63 -6.84
C ILE A 206 -6.71 0.95 -5.87
N GLU A 207 -7.93 0.77 -6.32
CA GLU A 207 -8.94 -0.04 -5.63
C GLU A 207 -8.77 -1.50 -5.99
N LEU A 208 -8.78 -2.38 -4.99
CA LEU A 208 -8.80 -3.81 -5.16
C LEU A 208 -10.15 -4.38 -4.73
N GLN A 209 -10.79 -5.12 -5.60
CA GLN A 209 -12.06 -5.79 -5.38
C GLN A 209 -11.88 -7.31 -5.38
N ASN A 210 -12.69 -8.00 -4.60
CA ASN A 210 -12.81 -9.46 -4.62
C ASN A 210 -14.30 -9.82 -4.57
N LYS A 211 -14.84 -10.26 -5.69
CA LYS A 211 -16.24 -10.72 -5.80
C LYS A 211 -16.23 -12.19 -6.15
N ASN A 212 -16.61 -13.05 -5.19
CA ASN A 212 -16.69 -14.51 -5.37
C ASN A 212 -15.38 -15.10 -5.95
N GLY A 213 -14.23 -14.70 -5.43
CA GLY A 213 -12.91 -15.15 -5.89
C GLY A 213 -12.41 -14.48 -7.16
N LYS A 214 -13.24 -13.70 -7.85
CA LYS A 214 -12.83 -12.88 -9.00
C LYS A 214 -12.22 -11.58 -8.51
N LYS A 215 -10.94 -11.41 -8.75
CA LYS A 215 -10.19 -10.24 -8.30
C LYS A 215 -10.03 -9.22 -9.42
N LYS A 216 -10.19 -7.94 -9.05
CA LYS A 216 -10.07 -6.82 -9.97
C LYS A 216 -9.30 -5.68 -9.28
N ALA A 217 -8.40 -5.04 -10.01
CA ALA A 217 -7.77 -3.77 -9.65
C ALA A 217 -8.32 -2.66 -10.54
N ILE A 218 -8.57 -1.48 -9.97
CA ILE A 218 -9.09 -0.31 -10.68
C ILE A 218 -8.23 0.89 -10.32
N ILE A 219 -7.69 1.58 -11.30
CA ILE A 219 -7.04 2.87 -11.08
C ILE A 219 -8.14 3.90 -10.82
N ARG A 220 -8.25 4.42 -9.59
CA ARG A 220 -9.20 5.46 -9.20
C ARG A 220 -8.62 6.86 -9.31
N LYS A 221 -7.31 6.98 -9.20
CA LYS A 221 -6.60 8.23 -9.35
C LYS A 221 -5.20 7.94 -9.87
N HIS A 222 -4.76 8.68 -10.85
CA HIS A 222 -3.39 8.67 -11.35
C HIS A 222 -3.09 9.99 -12.03
N ARG A 223 -1.84 10.48 -11.97
CA ARG A 223 -1.50 11.78 -12.57
C ARG A 223 -1.46 11.78 -14.10
N SER A 224 -1.34 10.61 -14.75
CA SER A 224 -1.18 10.48 -16.19
C SER A 224 -2.02 9.36 -16.84
N LEU A 225 -2.56 8.42 -16.07
CA LEU A 225 -3.36 7.33 -16.60
C LEU A 225 -4.84 7.56 -16.32
N PRO A 226 -5.73 7.22 -17.26
CA PRO A 226 -7.16 7.24 -17.03
C PRO A 226 -7.58 6.15 -16.07
N GLU A 227 -8.82 6.22 -15.58
CA GLU A 227 -9.44 5.10 -14.88
C GLU A 227 -9.50 3.88 -15.79
N LYS A 228 -8.92 2.77 -15.36
CA LYS A 228 -8.92 1.51 -16.09
C LYS A 228 -8.84 0.31 -15.16
N GLU A 229 -9.40 -0.79 -15.60
CA GLU A 229 -9.54 -2.02 -14.83
C GLU A 229 -8.48 -3.07 -15.23
N PHE A 230 -8.18 -3.94 -14.28
CA PHE A 230 -7.29 -5.08 -14.46
C PHE A 230 -7.83 -6.28 -13.71
N ASN A 231 -8.37 -7.26 -14.43
CA ASN A 231 -8.79 -8.53 -13.86
C ASN A 231 -7.56 -9.41 -13.66
N PHE A 232 -7.37 -9.93 -12.45
CA PHE A 232 -6.15 -10.64 -12.11
C PHE A 232 -6.40 -11.87 -11.24
N GLU A 233 -5.40 -12.71 -11.18
CA GLU A 233 -5.28 -13.81 -10.24
C GLU A 233 -3.92 -13.77 -9.55
N ILE A 234 -3.88 -14.34 -8.34
CA ILE A 234 -2.66 -14.50 -7.55
C ILE A 234 -2.17 -15.91 -7.77
N VAL A 235 -0.94 -16.04 -8.24
CA VAL A 235 -0.24 -17.29 -8.48
C VAL A 235 1.04 -17.36 -7.65
N ASN A 236 1.74 -18.49 -7.66
CA ASN A 236 2.96 -18.63 -6.88
C ASN A 236 4.00 -17.55 -7.24
N GLU A 237 4.21 -17.28 -8.50
CA GLU A 237 5.19 -16.31 -8.99
C GLU A 237 4.74 -14.84 -8.82
N GLY A 238 3.50 -14.60 -8.37
CA GLY A 238 3.01 -13.25 -8.12
C GLY A 238 1.59 -12.98 -8.60
N ILE A 239 1.43 -12.02 -9.49
CA ILE A 239 0.15 -11.55 -10.03
C ILE A 239 0.20 -11.62 -11.55
N ARG A 240 -0.80 -12.23 -12.16
CA ARG A 240 -0.97 -12.24 -13.61
C ARG A 240 -2.38 -11.82 -14.02
N ARG A 241 -2.54 -11.43 -15.27
CA ARG A 241 -3.86 -11.15 -15.85
C ARG A 241 -4.69 -12.44 -15.86
N ARG A 242 -5.91 -12.35 -15.39
CA ARG A 242 -6.87 -13.45 -15.52
C ARG A 242 -7.31 -13.55 -16.97
N GLY A 243 -7.20 -14.74 -17.57
CA GLY A 243 -7.71 -15.02 -18.91
C GLY A 243 -9.23 -14.82 -19.01
N LEU A 244 -9.69 -14.44 -20.18
CA LEU A 244 -11.12 -14.52 -20.55
C LEU A 244 -11.40 -16.00 -20.85
N PHE A 245 -12.05 -16.70 -19.91
CA PHE A 245 -12.73 -17.97 -20.14
C PHE A 245 -14.18 -17.83 -19.73
#